data_0c87d41751497aa81e01025f096f11a8
#
_entry.id   0c87d41751497aa81e01025f096f11a8
#
_cell.length_a   1.000
_cell.length_b   1.000
_cell.length_c   1.000
_cell.angle_alpha   90.00
_cell.angle_beta   90.00
_cell.angle_gamma   90.00
#
_symmetry.space_group_name_H-M   'P 1'
#
loop_
_entity.id
_entity.type
_entity.pdbx_description
1 polymer ?
#
loop_
_entity_poly.entity_id
_entity_poly.type
_entity_poly.pdbx_seq_one_letter_code
_entity_poly.pdbx_strand_id
1 'polypeptide(L)'
;MTELAAVLWDMDGTLVDTEPYWIECEHELVNEFGGTWTKADAASLIGSDLLDTAAALRAAGVDMEPVALVDRLMDGVIERVQRELPWRPGARELLAACRDASIPCVLVT
;
A
#
# COMPACT_ATOMS: atom_id res chain seq x y z
N MET A 1 -31.48 -16.47 -12.69
CA MET A 1 -30.94 -15.47 -11.74
C MET A 1 -29.60 -15.95 -11.24
N THR A 2 -28.62 -15.08 -11.27
CA THR A 2 -27.27 -15.42 -10.87
C THR A 2 -27.03 -14.90 -9.45
N GLU A 3 -26.61 -15.78 -8.56
CA GLU A 3 -26.22 -15.39 -7.21
C GLU A 3 -24.70 -15.32 -7.10
N LEU A 4 -24.20 -14.37 -6.30
CA LEU A 4 -22.78 -14.29 -6.01
C LEU A 4 -22.39 -15.41 -5.06
N ALA A 5 -21.43 -16.24 -5.46
CA ALA A 5 -20.87 -17.29 -4.62
C ALA A 5 -19.84 -16.75 -3.64
N ALA A 6 -19.07 -15.72 -4.06
CA ALA A 6 -18.06 -15.08 -3.27
C ALA A 6 -17.67 -13.73 -3.89
N VAL A 7 -17.02 -12.89 -3.11
CA VAL A 7 -16.39 -11.66 -3.59
C VAL A 7 -14.90 -11.73 -3.28
N LEU A 8 -14.09 -11.53 -4.30
CA LEU A 8 -12.63 -11.44 -4.18
C LEU A 8 -12.26 -9.96 -4.14
N TRP A 9 -11.61 -9.55 -3.05
CA TRP A 9 -11.27 -8.15 -2.82
C TRP A 9 -9.79 -7.91 -3.05
N ASP A 10 -9.48 -6.93 -3.89
CA ASP A 10 -8.15 -6.32 -3.90
C ASP A 10 -8.06 -5.36 -2.71
N MET A 11 -6.87 -5.21 -2.13
CA MET A 11 -6.69 -4.38 -0.95
C MET A 11 -6.28 -2.95 -1.34
N ASP A 12 -5.08 -2.78 -1.89
CA ASP A 12 -4.52 -1.47 -2.14
C ASP A 12 -5.25 -0.73 -3.27
N GLY A 13 -5.78 0.45 -2.96
CA GLY A 13 -6.53 1.26 -3.91
C GLY A 13 -7.98 0.82 -4.13
N THR A 14 -8.39 -0.31 -3.55
CA THR A 14 -9.76 -0.84 -3.66
C THR A 14 -10.50 -0.76 -2.34
N LEU A 15 -10.06 -1.48 -1.32
CA LEU A 15 -10.64 -1.41 0.03
C LEU A 15 -10.10 -0.22 0.81
N VAL A 16 -8.80 0.01 0.70
CA VAL A 16 -8.08 1.04 1.44
C VAL A 16 -7.17 1.80 0.48
N ASP A 17 -6.93 3.07 0.78
CA ASP A 17 -6.00 3.90 0.04
C ASP A 17 -4.69 4.03 0.82
N THR A 18 -3.82 3.07 0.66
CA THR A 18 -2.52 3.03 1.33
C THR A 18 -1.41 3.78 0.59
N GLU A 19 -1.66 4.22 -0.64
CA GLU A 19 -0.67 4.89 -1.47
C GLU A 19 -0.02 6.11 -0.78
N PRO A 20 -0.78 7.03 -0.15
CA PRO A 20 -0.17 8.13 0.59
C PRO A 20 0.80 7.66 1.67
N TYR A 21 0.54 6.53 2.31
CA TYR A 21 1.42 5.96 3.34
C TYR A 21 2.74 5.48 2.74
N TRP A 22 2.70 4.84 1.58
CA TRP A 22 3.91 4.44 0.86
C TRP A 22 4.75 5.64 0.48
N ILE A 23 4.11 6.68 -0.07
CA ILE A 23 4.78 7.92 -0.48
C ILE A 23 5.45 8.59 0.71
N GLU A 24 4.77 8.70 1.85
CA GLU A 24 5.35 9.26 3.07
C GLU A 24 6.57 8.46 3.55
N CYS A 25 6.47 7.12 3.55
CA CYS A 25 7.56 6.26 3.97
C CYS A 25 8.77 6.39 3.05
N GLU A 26 8.55 6.45 1.74
CA GLU A 26 9.60 6.66 0.74
C GLU A 26 10.31 7.98 0.96
N HIS A 27 9.54 9.04 1.15
CA HIS A 27 10.06 10.39 1.37
C HIS A 27 10.89 10.49 2.65
N GLU A 28 10.38 9.95 3.74
CA GLU A 28 11.10 9.93 5.02
C GLU A 28 12.41 9.15 4.91
N LEU A 29 12.39 8.00 4.25
CA LEU A 29 13.57 7.16 4.11
C LEU A 29 14.66 7.85 3.27
N VAL A 30 14.30 8.44 2.14
CA VAL A 30 15.25 9.17 1.30
C VAL A 30 15.83 10.37 2.07
N ASN A 31 14.99 11.11 2.80
CA ASN A 31 15.45 12.22 3.62
C ASN A 31 16.42 11.78 4.71
N GLU A 32 16.21 10.64 5.34
CA GLU A 32 17.09 10.08 6.36
C GLU A 32 18.50 9.87 5.82
N PHE A 33 18.64 9.50 4.55
CA PHE A 33 19.93 9.33 3.88
C PHE A 33 20.42 10.59 3.16
N GLY A 34 19.77 11.74 3.38
CA GLY A 34 20.21 13.03 2.82
C GLY A 34 19.90 13.22 1.34
N GLY A 35 19.09 12.36 0.75
CA GLY A 35 18.69 12.45 -0.66
C GLY A 35 17.50 13.35 -0.89
N THR A 36 17.08 13.45 -2.15
CA THR A 36 15.91 14.21 -2.57
C THR A 36 14.91 13.27 -3.24
N TRP A 37 13.65 13.34 -2.80
CA TRP A 37 12.55 12.55 -3.33
C TRP A 37 11.38 13.45 -3.63
N THR A 38 11.05 13.62 -4.93
CA THR A 38 9.99 14.52 -5.38
C THR A 38 8.66 13.77 -5.52
N LYS A 39 7.56 14.53 -5.64
CA LYS A 39 6.25 13.95 -5.95
C LYS A 39 6.27 13.19 -7.28
N ALA A 40 7.02 13.69 -8.26
CA ALA A 40 7.17 13.02 -9.55
C ALA A 40 7.91 11.67 -9.40
N ASP A 41 8.95 11.62 -8.56
CA ASP A 41 9.65 10.38 -8.26
C ASP A 41 8.71 9.34 -7.67
N ALA A 42 7.94 9.73 -6.65
CA ALA A 42 6.96 8.86 -6.02
C ALA A 42 5.88 8.40 -7.01
N ALA A 43 5.36 9.31 -7.83
CA ALA A 43 4.33 9.00 -8.81
C ALA A 43 4.81 7.97 -9.86
N SER A 44 6.08 8.01 -10.22
CA SER A 44 6.66 7.08 -11.20
C SER A 44 6.68 5.62 -10.70
N LEU A 45 6.58 5.41 -9.40
CA LEU A 45 6.61 4.08 -8.78
C LEU A 45 5.24 3.49 -8.49
N ILE A 46 4.17 4.22 -8.74
CA ILE A 46 2.81 3.72 -8.54
C ILE A 46 2.60 2.50 -9.43
N GLY A 47 2.20 1.38 -8.81
CA GLY A 47 1.99 0.12 -9.50
C GLY A 47 3.26 -0.69 -9.76
N SER A 48 4.43 -0.19 -9.37
CA SER A 48 5.68 -0.95 -9.44
C SER A 48 5.76 -2.01 -8.35
N ASP A 49 6.53 -3.06 -8.59
CA ASP A 49 6.79 -4.02 -7.53
C ASP A 49 7.77 -3.45 -6.48
N LEU A 50 7.85 -4.12 -5.33
CA LEU A 50 8.65 -3.63 -4.20
C LEU A 50 10.15 -3.64 -4.49
N LEU A 51 10.64 -4.55 -5.31
CA LEU A 51 12.05 -4.60 -5.67
C LEU A 51 12.42 -3.44 -6.61
N ASP A 52 11.54 -3.08 -7.53
CA ASP A 52 11.73 -1.92 -8.41
C ASP A 52 11.70 -0.63 -7.59
N THR A 53 10.80 -0.54 -6.62
CA THR A 53 10.77 0.58 -5.67
C THR A 53 12.08 0.67 -4.89
N ALA A 54 12.58 -0.45 -4.38
CA ALA A 54 13.85 -0.48 -3.67
C ALA A 54 15.01 0.00 -4.54
N ALA A 55 15.06 -0.43 -5.80
CA ALA A 55 16.10 0.00 -6.73
C ALA A 55 16.07 1.51 -6.96
N ALA A 56 14.88 2.10 -7.12
CA ALA A 56 14.73 3.55 -7.29
C ALA A 56 15.16 4.34 -6.06
N LEU A 57 14.80 3.87 -4.87
CA LEU A 57 15.20 4.52 -3.61
C LEU A 57 16.71 4.42 -3.39
N ARG A 58 17.33 3.30 -3.73
CA ARG A 58 18.78 3.15 -3.67
C ARG A 58 19.48 4.10 -4.64
N ALA A 59 18.94 4.26 -5.84
CA ALA A 59 19.46 5.24 -6.80
C ALA A 59 19.34 6.67 -6.29
N ALA A 60 18.36 6.96 -5.43
CA ALA A 60 18.18 8.26 -4.80
C ALA A 60 19.07 8.47 -3.56
N GLY A 61 19.87 7.48 -3.17
CA GLY A 61 20.85 7.60 -2.10
C GLY A 61 20.60 6.74 -0.86
N VAL A 62 19.54 5.92 -0.85
CA VAL A 62 19.28 5.02 0.27
C VAL A 62 20.26 3.85 0.24
N ASP A 63 21.25 3.90 1.13
CA ASP A 63 22.29 2.86 1.22
C ASP A 63 21.83 1.72 2.13
N MET A 64 20.95 0.89 1.61
CA MET A 64 20.43 -0.30 2.28
C MET A 64 20.32 -1.46 1.29
N GLU A 65 20.47 -2.67 1.79
CA GLU A 65 20.18 -3.87 0.99
C GLU A 65 18.70 -3.88 0.58
N PRO A 66 18.37 -4.36 -0.64
CA PRO A 66 16.99 -4.30 -1.15
C PRO A 66 15.96 -4.92 -0.22
N VAL A 67 16.23 -6.08 0.35
CA VAL A 67 15.28 -6.74 1.27
C VAL A 67 15.10 -5.94 2.55
N ALA A 68 16.16 -5.43 3.13
CA ALA A 68 16.10 -4.60 4.34
C ALA A 68 15.35 -3.29 4.07
N LEU A 69 15.53 -2.71 2.90
CA LEU A 69 14.84 -1.50 2.48
C LEU A 69 13.33 -1.76 2.35
N VAL A 70 12.94 -2.84 1.70
CA VAL A 70 11.53 -3.23 1.57
C VAL A 70 10.91 -3.47 2.94
N ASP A 71 11.59 -4.19 3.82
CA ASP A 71 11.12 -4.44 5.19
C ASP A 71 10.91 -3.12 5.94
N ARG A 72 11.80 -2.17 5.79
CA ARG A 72 11.71 -0.85 6.42
C ARG A 72 10.47 -0.08 5.93
N LEU A 73 10.22 -0.09 4.62
CA LEU A 73 9.02 0.53 4.05
C LEU A 73 7.75 -0.15 4.55
N MET A 74 7.72 -1.49 4.53
CA MET A 74 6.56 -2.26 5.00
C MET A 74 6.24 -1.97 6.47
N ASP A 75 7.25 -1.93 7.33
CA ASP A 75 7.06 -1.60 8.73
C ASP A 75 6.45 -0.21 8.92
N GLY A 76 6.90 0.77 8.15
CA GLY A 76 6.35 2.12 8.18
C GLY A 76 4.90 2.19 7.72
N VAL A 77 4.55 1.46 6.68
CA VAL A 77 3.16 1.39 6.18
C VAL A 77 2.27 0.67 7.17
N ILE A 78 2.72 -0.45 7.72
CA ILE A 78 1.97 -1.22 8.74
C ILE A 78 1.68 -0.34 9.96
N GLU A 79 2.66 0.41 10.45
CA GLU A 79 2.47 1.32 11.57
C GLU A 79 1.38 2.35 11.30
N ARG A 80 1.36 2.92 10.10
CA ARG A 80 0.34 3.90 9.70
C ARG A 80 -1.04 3.28 9.60
N VAL A 81 -1.13 2.09 9.01
CA VAL A 81 -2.39 1.33 8.91
C VAL A 81 -2.93 0.97 10.29
N GLN A 82 -2.06 0.61 11.25
CA GLN A 82 -2.47 0.32 12.63
C GLN A 82 -3.01 1.56 13.35
N ARG A 83 -2.49 2.74 13.02
CA ARG A 83 -3.00 4.01 13.60
C ARG A 83 -4.32 4.43 12.98
N GLU A 84 -4.44 4.33 11.67
CA GLU A 84 -5.63 4.72 10.93
C GLU A 84 -5.74 3.91 9.63
N LEU A 85 -6.79 3.12 9.52
CA LEU A 85 -7.08 2.35 8.33
C LEU A 85 -7.79 3.25 7.31
N PRO A 86 -7.14 3.56 6.16
CA PRO A 86 -7.67 4.55 5.21
C PRO A 86 -8.70 3.94 4.27
N TRP A 87 -9.89 3.67 4.78
CA TRP A 87 -10.97 3.07 3.99
C TRP A 87 -11.32 3.90 2.75
N ARG A 88 -11.47 3.21 1.62
CA ARG A 88 -12.07 3.81 0.45
C ARG A 88 -13.56 4.06 0.68
N PRO A 89 -14.15 5.13 0.09
CA PRO A 89 -15.59 5.38 0.23
C PRO A 89 -16.42 4.16 -0.18
N GLY A 90 -17.34 3.76 0.69
CA GLY A 90 -18.25 2.63 0.47
C GLY A 90 -17.67 1.24 0.74
N ALA A 91 -16.35 1.10 0.97
CA ALA A 91 -15.72 -0.20 1.16
C ALA A 91 -16.22 -0.92 2.41
N ARG A 92 -16.25 -0.24 3.56
CA ARG A 92 -16.77 -0.83 4.81
C ARG A 92 -18.22 -1.23 4.70
N GLU A 93 -19.02 -0.37 4.10
CA GLU A 93 -20.46 -0.57 3.92
C GLU A 93 -20.73 -1.77 3.03
N LEU A 94 -19.96 -1.92 1.95
CA LEU A 94 -20.11 -3.05 1.04
C LEU A 94 -19.65 -4.36 1.68
N LEU A 95 -18.57 -4.35 2.46
CA LEU A 95 -18.15 -5.52 3.23
C LEU A 95 -19.22 -5.94 4.23
N ALA A 96 -19.82 -4.97 4.92
CA ALA A 96 -20.91 -5.24 5.85
C ALA A 96 -22.14 -5.82 5.14
N ALA A 97 -22.47 -5.29 3.96
CA ALA A 97 -23.57 -5.82 3.14
C ALA A 97 -23.32 -7.26 2.70
N CYS A 98 -22.09 -7.60 2.32
CA CYS A 98 -21.71 -8.97 1.98
C CYS A 98 -21.86 -9.90 3.19
N ARG A 99 -21.41 -9.47 4.37
CA ARG A 99 -21.55 -10.23 5.62
C ARG A 99 -23.02 -10.47 5.93
N ASP A 100 -23.86 -9.43 5.86
CA ASP A 100 -25.28 -9.52 6.17
C ASP A 100 -26.03 -10.43 5.18
N ALA A 101 -25.57 -10.49 3.93
CA ALA A 101 -26.10 -11.39 2.90
C ALA A 101 -25.45 -12.78 2.92
N SER A 102 -24.59 -13.07 3.88
CA SER A 102 -23.83 -14.31 4.01
C SER A 102 -23.01 -14.67 2.74
N ILE A 103 -22.48 -13.65 2.08
CA ILE A 103 -21.60 -13.81 0.92
C ILE A 103 -20.15 -13.87 1.42
N PRO A 104 -19.42 -14.98 1.17
CA PRO A 104 -18.02 -15.07 1.53
C PRO A 104 -17.17 -13.99 0.86
N CYS A 105 -16.26 -13.40 1.63
CA CYS A 105 -15.30 -12.43 1.12
C CYS A 105 -13.88 -12.95 1.31
N VAL A 106 -13.04 -12.80 0.29
CA VAL A 106 -11.64 -13.21 0.30
C VAL A 106 -10.78 -12.00 -0.07
N LEU A 107 -9.73 -11.77 0.70
CA LEU A 107 -8.74 -10.74 0.38
C LEU A 107 -7.68 -11.34 -0.53
N VAL A 108 -7.47 -10.71 -1.67
CA VAL A 108 -6.44 -11.09 -2.65
C VAL A 108 -5.45 -9.94 -2.76
N THR A 109 -4.25 -10.14 -2.22
CA THR A 109 -3.25 -9.08 -2.14
C THR A 109 -1.85 -9.62 -2.45
#